data_2d1eaa0292c32804db7226c00d9c9813
#
_entry.id   2d1eaa0292c32804db7226c00d9c9813
#
_cell.length_a   1.000
_cell.length_b   1.000
_cell.length_c   1.000
_cell.angle_alpha   90.00
_cell.angle_beta   90.00
_cell.angle_gamma   90.00
#
_symmetry.space_group_name_H-M   'P 1'
#
loop_
_entity.id
_entity.type
_entity.pdbx_description
1 polymer ?
#
loop_
_entity_poly.entity_id
_entity_poly.type
_entity_poly.pdbx_seq_one_letter_code
_entity_poly.pdbx_strand_id
1 'polypeptide(L)'
;TNDAYELPIRSDHAPRTTHHAPLLLDWAPTIEALISDLNRCVPIPRISGRFHNALAEAIVAVAKRVGQPRVVLSGGCFQNRYLTERTVGRLQEEGFRPYWHQRIPPNDGGIALGQIVAALRESCSALVR
;
A
#
# COMPACT_ATOMS: atom_id res chain seq x y z
N THR A 1 -12.48 13.58 6.55
CA THR A 1 -11.41 14.57 6.39
C THR A 1 -10.46 14.13 5.28
N ASN A 2 -9.92 15.07 4.50
CA ASN A 2 -8.87 14.80 3.51
C ASN A 2 -7.47 15.02 4.08
N ASP A 3 -7.38 15.45 5.33
CA ASP A 3 -6.10 15.66 6.02
C ASP A 3 -5.35 14.33 6.16
N ALA A 4 -4.04 14.37 5.98
CA ALA A 4 -3.12 13.24 6.17
C ALA A 4 -1.94 13.68 7.03
N TYR A 5 -1.35 12.76 7.79
CA TYR A 5 -0.04 12.99 8.39
C TYR A 5 1.05 12.90 7.31
N GLU A 6 2.16 13.56 7.55
CA GLU A 6 3.33 13.43 6.70
C GLU A 6 3.99 12.05 6.89
N LEU A 7 4.20 11.31 5.79
CA LEU A 7 4.94 10.05 5.77
C LEU A 7 5.98 10.13 4.65
N PRO A 8 7.12 10.79 4.90
CA PRO A 8 8.13 11.06 3.88
C PRO A 8 8.77 9.79 3.34
N ILE A 9 9.03 9.77 2.03
CA ILE A 9 9.78 8.72 1.37
C ILE A 9 11.22 9.20 1.19
N ARG A 10 12.15 8.51 1.82
CA ARG A 10 13.59 8.75 1.69
C ARG A 10 14.23 7.71 0.76
N SER A 11 15.22 8.11 0.00
CA SER A 11 16.13 7.19 -0.68
C SER A 11 17.33 6.94 0.24
N ASP A 12 17.63 5.70 0.49
CA ASP A 12 18.85 5.34 1.24
C ASP A 12 20.08 5.62 0.36
N HIS A 13 21.06 6.35 0.89
CA HIS A 13 22.32 6.69 0.21
C HIS A 13 23.44 5.66 0.45
N ALA A 14 23.12 4.47 0.95
CA ALA A 14 24.13 3.45 1.14
C ALA A 14 24.79 3.04 -0.19
N PRO A 15 26.13 2.83 -0.24
CA PRO A 15 26.81 2.37 -1.45
C PRO A 15 26.30 0.98 -1.83
N ARG A 16 25.87 0.81 -3.10
CA ARG A 16 25.11 -0.37 -3.53
C ARG A 16 25.67 -1.06 -4.73
N THR A 17 25.61 -2.37 -4.62
CA THR A 17 25.86 -3.32 -5.71
C THR A 17 24.60 -3.59 -6.58
N THR A 18 23.44 -3.00 -6.25
CA THR A 18 22.17 -3.20 -6.99
C THR A 18 21.67 -1.90 -7.60
N HIS A 19 21.11 -1.99 -8.82
CA HIS A 19 20.68 -0.84 -9.64
C HIS A 19 19.50 -0.01 -9.08
N HIS A 20 18.86 -0.42 -7.98
CA HIS A 20 17.75 0.31 -7.37
C HIS A 20 17.96 0.50 -5.88
N ALA A 21 18.08 1.77 -5.45
CA ALA A 21 18.08 2.13 -4.04
C ALA A 21 16.69 1.81 -3.43
N PRO A 22 16.57 1.10 -2.27
CA PRO A 22 15.28 0.92 -1.62
C PRO A 22 14.70 2.27 -1.23
N LEU A 23 13.37 2.34 -1.31
CA LEU A 23 12.60 3.45 -0.79
C LEU A 23 12.29 3.16 0.69
N LEU A 24 12.64 4.10 1.56
CA LEU A 24 12.36 4.02 2.98
C LEU A 24 11.22 4.97 3.33
N LEU A 25 10.21 4.47 4.04
CA LEU A 25 9.17 5.30 4.63
C LEU A 25 9.65 5.75 6.01
N ASP A 26 9.76 7.06 6.21
CA ASP A 26 10.14 7.62 7.51
C ASP A 26 8.91 7.84 8.38
N TRP A 27 8.73 6.99 9.36
CA TRP A 27 7.59 7.02 10.28
C TRP A 27 7.70 8.08 11.37
N ALA A 28 8.90 8.61 11.64
CA ALA A 28 9.12 9.51 12.76
C ALA A 28 8.19 10.74 12.74
N PRO A 29 8.06 11.52 11.65
CA PRO A 29 7.16 12.67 11.60
C PRO A 29 5.69 12.29 11.82
N THR A 30 5.26 11.15 11.27
CA THR A 30 3.89 10.63 11.45
C THR A 30 3.59 10.34 12.92
N ILE A 31 4.51 9.64 13.60
CA ILE A 31 4.34 9.26 15.01
C ILE A 31 4.37 10.50 15.91
N GLU A 32 5.29 11.43 15.68
CA GLU A 32 5.37 12.68 16.42
C GLU A 32 4.08 13.51 16.29
N ALA A 33 3.56 13.65 15.07
CA ALA A 33 2.32 14.36 14.81
C ALA A 33 1.10 13.68 15.45
N LEU A 34 1.05 12.34 15.44
CA LEU A 34 0.00 11.55 16.09
C LEU A 34 0.03 11.75 17.62
N ILE A 35 1.20 11.68 18.24
CA ILE A 35 1.37 11.94 19.69
C ILE A 35 0.97 13.37 20.03
N SER A 36 1.36 14.33 19.20
CA SER A 36 0.98 15.74 19.37
C SER A 36 -0.54 15.92 19.34
N ASP A 37 -1.23 15.30 18.39
CA ASP A 37 -2.69 15.34 18.30
C ASP A 37 -3.37 14.70 19.51
N LEU A 38 -2.85 13.59 20.02
CA LEU A 38 -3.33 12.96 21.25
C LEU A 38 -3.21 13.89 22.46
N ASN A 39 -2.06 14.56 22.62
CA ASN A 39 -1.82 15.51 23.71
C ASN A 39 -2.73 16.75 23.61
N ARG A 40 -3.15 17.12 22.40
CA ARG A 40 -4.08 18.22 22.12
C ARG A 40 -5.55 17.79 22.18
N CYS A 41 -5.83 16.56 22.62
CA CYS A 41 -7.18 16.01 22.71
C CYS A 41 -7.96 16.05 21.38
N VAL A 42 -7.27 15.90 20.24
CA VAL A 42 -7.94 15.76 18.94
C VAL A 42 -8.78 14.48 18.95
N PRO A 43 -10.02 14.49 18.44
CA PRO A 43 -10.88 13.32 18.45
C PRO A 43 -10.23 12.10 17.75
N ILE A 44 -10.26 10.94 18.40
CA ILE A 44 -9.65 9.70 17.91
C ILE A 44 -10.07 9.32 16.47
N PRO A 45 -11.36 9.47 16.07
CA PRO A 45 -11.74 9.19 14.68
C PRO A 45 -11.01 10.09 13.65
N ARG A 46 -10.69 11.33 14.03
CA ARG A 46 -9.93 12.24 13.17
C ARG A 46 -8.47 11.82 13.07
N ILE A 47 -7.85 11.45 14.19
CA ILE A 47 -6.47 10.92 14.23
C ILE A 47 -6.38 9.67 13.36
N SER A 48 -7.31 8.73 13.54
CA SER A 48 -7.38 7.49 12.74
C SER A 48 -7.54 7.80 11.24
N GLY A 49 -8.44 8.70 10.87
CA GLY A 49 -8.63 9.11 9.47
C GLY A 49 -7.35 9.69 8.86
N ARG A 50 -6.67 10.60 9.56
CA ARG A 50 -5.40 11.20 9.11
C ARG A 50 -4.31 10.15 8.93
N PHE A 51 -4.22 9.17 9.83
CA PHE A 51 -3.26 8.08 9.74
C PHE A 51 -3.49 7.20 8.50
N HIS A 52 -4.73 6.76 8.27
CA HIS A 52 -5.06 5.96 7.10
C HIS A 52 -4.88 6.73 5.79
N ASN A 53 -5.19 8.03 5.78
CA ASN A 53 -4.91 8.89 4.63
C ASN A 53 -3.41 8.98 4.34
N ALA A 54 -2.56 9.11 5.37
CA ALA A 54 -1.11 9.12 5.20
C ALA A 54 -0.60 7.83 4.53
N LEU A 55 -1.13 6.67 4.93
CA LEU A 55 -0.80 5.39 4.29
C LEU A 55 -1.23 5.37 2.81
N ALA A 56 -2.44 5.82 2.50
CA ALA A 56 -2.92 5.87 1.12
C ALA A 56 -2.06 6.79 0.25
N GLU A 57 -1.71 7.98 0.74
CA GLU A 57 -0.85 8.92 0.02
C GLU A 57 0.59 8.36 -0.16
N ALA A 58 1.13 7.65 0.83
CA ALA A 58 2.42 6.98 0.71
C ALA A 58 2.40 5.89 -0.39
N ILE A 59 1.33 5.10 -0.48
CA ILE A 59 1.16 4.10 -1.55
C ILE A 59 1.14 4.79 -2.92
N VAL A 60 0.39 5.88 -3.07
CA VAL A 60 0.34 6.67 -4.31
C VAL A 60 1.72 7.22 -4.66
N ALA A 61 2.43 7.78 -3.69
CA ALA A 61 3.77 8.34 -3.90
C ALA A 61 4.78 7.27 -4.34
N VAL A 62 4.70 6.05 -3.76
CA VAL A 62 5.51 4.91 -4.22
C VAL A 62 5.11 4.49 -5.64
N ALA A 63 3.81 4.39 -5.95
CA ALA A 63 3.33 4.03 -7.28
C ALA A 63 3.83 5.01 -8.34
N LYS A 64 3.81 6.31 -8.07
CA LYS A 64 4.37 7.36 -8.94
C LYS A 64 5.86 7.17 -9.20
N ARG A 65 6.65 6.82 -8.18
CA ARG A 65 8.10 6.58 -8.32
C ARG A 65 8.42 5.31 -9.12
N VAL A 66 7.60 4.27 -8.97
CA VAL A 66 7.73 3.02 -9.75
C VAL A 66 7.31 3.22 -11.21
N GLY A 67 6.32 4.08 -11.45
CA GLY A 67 5.88 4.45 -12.80
C GLY A 67 5.12 3.35 -13.56
N GLN A 68 4.70 2.27 -12.89
CA GLN A 68 3.90 1.22 -13.53
C GLN A 68 2.41 1.56 -13.44
N PRO A 69 1.66 1.49 -14.55
CA PRO A 69 0.26 1.91 -14.56
C PRO A 69 -0.68 0.98 -13.79
N ARG A 70 -0.28 -0.27 -13.53
CA ARG A 70 -1.05 -1.29 -12.80
C ARG A 70 -0.49 -1.46 -11.39
N VAL A 71 -1.36 -1.30 -10.39
CA VAL A 71 -1.02 -1.43 -8.97
C VAL A 71 -1.88 -2.53 -8.36
N VAL A 72 -1.26 -3.53 -7.75
CA VAL A 72 -1.96 -4.61 -7.05
C VAL A 72 -1.88 -4.35 -5.55
N LEU A 73 -3.04 -4.34 -4.88
CA LEU A 73 -3.16 -4.19 -3.44
C LEU A 73 -3.44 -5.56 -2.82
N SER A 74 -2.52 -6.05 -1.98
CA SER A 74 -2.61 -7.34 -1.30
C SER A 74 -2.02 -7.25 0.10
N GLY A 75 -2.35 -8.22 0.95
CA GLY A 75 -1.93 -8.26 2.35
C GLY A 75 -3.06 -7.89 3.32
N GLY A 76 -2.92 -8.34 4.57
CA GLY A 76 -3.96 -8.23 5.60
C GLY A 76 -4.41 -6.79 5.92
N CYS A 77 -3.57 -5.79 5.68
CA CYS A 77 -3.93 -4.38 5.89
C CYS A 77 -5.10 -3.93 4.99
N PHE A 78 -5.27 -4.54 3.81
CA PHE A 78 -6.38 -4.26 2.88
C PHE A 78 -7.69 -4.95 3.25
N GLN A 79 -7.78 -5.62 4.40
CA GLN A 79 -9.05 -5.95 5.06
C GLN A 79 -9.70 -4.70 5.67
N ASN A 80 -8.91 -3.64 5.95
CA ASN A 80 -9.43 -2.36 6.37
C ASN A 80 -10.12 -1.68 5.18
N ARG A 81 -11.45 -1.60 5.26
CA ARG A 81 -12.28 -1.05 4.19
C ARG A 81 -11.94 0.40 3.87
N TYR A 82 -11.76 1.24 4.90
CA TYR A 82 -11.46 2.66 4.71
C TYR A 82 -10.13 2.84 3.97
N LEU A 83 -9.07 2.12 4.40
CA LEU A 83 -7.76 2.18 3.74
C LEU A 83 -7.87 1.76 2.28
N THR A 84 -8.57 0.66 2.01
CA THR A 84 -8.72 0.12 0.65
C THR A 84 -9.47 1.09 -0.26
N GLU A 85 -10.64 1.56 0.15
CA GLU A 85 -11.46 2.49 -0.65
C GLU A 85 -10.70 3.80 -0.89
N ARG A 86 -10.04 4.34 0.13
CA ARG A 86 -9.24 5.57 0.01
C ARG A 86 -8.08 5.38 -0.96
N THR A 87 -7.32 4.29 -0.82
CA THR A 87 -6.16 4.00 -1.69
C THR A 87 -6.58 3.80 -3.14
N VAL A 88 -7.66 3.03 -3.38
CA VAL A 88 -8.19 2.80 -4.73
C VAL A 88 -8.60 4.12 -5.38
N GLY A 89 -9.39 4.95 -4.67
CA GLY A 89 -9.81 6.25 -5.18
C GLY A 89 -8.62 7.14 -5.53
N ARG A 90 -7.66 7.27 -4.62
CA ARG A 90 -6.47 8.10 -4.84
C ARG A 90 -5.61 7.63 -6.02
N LEU A 91 -5.41 6.30 -6.17
CA LEU A 91 -4.69 5.74 -7.31
C LEU A 91 -5.42 6.01 -8.64
N GLN A 92 -6.76 5.89 -8.67
CA GLN A 92 -7.56 6.18 -9.85
C GLN A 92 -7.50 7.67 -10.24
N GLU A 93 -7.60 8.59 -9.28
CA GLU A 93 -7.46 10.04 -9.49
C GLU A 93 -6.11 10.39 -10.13
N GLU A 94 -5.06 9.64 -9.81
CA GLU A 94 -3.71 9.83 -10.36
C GLU A 94 -3.47 9.03 -11.67
N GLY A 95 -4.51 8.41 -12.22
CA GLY A 95 -4.45 7.71 -13.51
C GLY A 95 -3.93 6.28 -13.46
N PHE A 96 -3.71 5.72 -12.26
CA PHE A 96 -3.33 4.32 -12.09
C PHE A 96 -4.53 3.39 -12.24
N ARG A 97 -4.26 2.11 -12.50
CA ARG A 97 -5.24 1.01 -12.54
C ARG A 97 -5.04 0.11 -11.33
N PRO A 98 -5.72 0.35 -10.20
CA PRO A 98 -5.61 -0.48 -9.01
C PRO A 98 -6.38 -1.78 -9.18
N TYR A 99 -5.81 -2.87 -8.67
CA TYR A 99 -6.41 -4.20 -8.55
C TYR A 99 -6.35 -4.62 -7.09
N TRP A 100 -7.45 -5.11 -6.55
CA TRP A 100 -7.54 -5.59 -5.17
C TRP A 100 -8.45 -6.78 -5.08
N HIS A 101 -8.36 -7.52 -3.98
CA HIS A 101 -9.16 -8.71 -3.75
C HIS A 101 -10.64 -8.38 -3.62
N GLN A 102 -11.50 -9.04 -4.41
CA GLN A 102 -12.94 -8.85 -4.43
C GLN A 102 -13.71 -10.02 -3.80
N ARG A 103 -13.22 -11.25 -3.98
CA ARG A 103 -13.89 -12.48 -3.61
C ARG A 103 -13.09 -13.37 -2.67
N ILE A 104 -11.82 -13.09 -2.52
CA ILE A 104 -10.87 -13.86 -1.73
C ILE A 104 -10.26 -12.91 -0.70
N PRO A 105 -10.07 -13.36 0.56
CA PRO A 105 -9.40 -12.52 1.55
C PRO A 105 -8.01 -12.09 1.08
N PRO A 106 -7.61 -10.82 1.28
CA PRO A 106 -6.29 -10.34 0.88
C PRO A 106 -5.15 -10.78 1.82
N ASN A 107 -5.45 -11.59 2.82
CA ASN A 107 -4.51 -12.12 3.82
C ASN A 107 -4.02 -13.53 3.44
N ASP A 108 -3.34 -14.18 4.37
CA ASP A 108 -2.77 -15.54 4.20
C ASP A 108 -3.78 -16.60 3.78
N GLY A 109 -5.07 -16.39 4.07
CA GLY A 109 -6.15 -17.27 3.61
C GLY A 109 -6.27 -17.40 2.08
N GLY A 110 -5.71 -16.43 1.33
CA GLY A 110 -5.67 -16.48 -0.14
C GLY A 110 -4.47 -17.24 -0.74
N ILE A 111 -3.45 -17.58 0.05
CA ILE A 111 -2.19 -18.17 -0.44
C ILE A 111 -2.43 -19.52 -1.12
N ALA A 112 -3.20 -20.39 -0.50
CA ALA A 112 -3.46 -21.72 -1.04
C ALA A 112 -4.11 -21.70 -2.44
N LEU A 113 -5.05 -20.76 -2.66
CA LEU A 113 -5.67 -20.58 -3.97
C LEU A 113 -4.66 -20.06 -5.00
N GLY A 114 -3.79 -19.12 -4.61
CA GLY A 114 -2.71 -18.62 -5.45
C GLY A 114 -1.76 -19.74 -5.89
N GLN A 115 -1.41 -20.65 -5.00
CA GLN A 115 -0.58 -21.83 -5.29
C GLN A 115 -1.26 -22.78 -6.28
N ILE A 116 -2.55 -23.06 -6.12
CA ILE A 116 -3.33 -23.88 -7.06
C ILE A 116 -3.33 -23.26 -8.45
N VAL A 117 -3.59 -21.95 -8.56
CA VAL A 117 -3.59 -21.24 -9.85
C VAL A 117 -2.21 -21.26 -10.51
N ALA A 118 -1.12 -21.11 -9.74
CA ALA A 118 0.24 -21.20 -10.24
C ALA A 118 0.53 -22.59 -10.81
N ALA A 119 0.22 -23.66 -10.06
CA ALA A 119 0.41 -25.04 -10.48
C ALA A 119 -0.37 -25.40 -11.76
N LEU A 120 -1.61 -24.93 -11.88
CA LEU A 120 -2.41 -25.13 -13.09
C LEU A 120 -1.80 -24.44 -14.32
N ARG A 121 -1.23 -23.25 -14.17
CA ARG A 121 -0.57 -22.54 -15.27
C ARG A 121 0.69 -23.26 -15.77
N GLU A 122 1.49 -23.78 -14.85
CA GLU A 122 2.68 -24.57 -15.20
C GLU A 122 2.30 -25.85 -15.95
N SER A 123 1.26 -26.55 -15.47
CA SER A 123 0.75 -27.77 -16.13
C SER A 123 0.23 -27.51 -17.55
N CYS A 124 -0.49 -26.38 -17.76
CA CYS A 124 -0.95 -25.98 -19.09
C CYS A 124 0.21 -25.62 -20.03
N SER A 125 1.27 -24.99 -19.53
CA SER A 125 2.44 -24.62 -20.32
C SER A 125 3.27 -25.83 -20.75
N ALA A 126 3.24 -26.91 -19.97
CA ALA A 126 3.92 -28.19 -20.30
C ALA A 126 3.19 -29.01 -21.38
N LEU A 127 1.87 -28.84 -21.54
CA LEU A 127 1.05 -29.52 -22.53
C LEU A 127 1.09 -28.89 -23.94
N VAL A 128 1.67 -27.68 -24.05
CA VAL A 128 1.76 -26.93 -25.34
C VAL A 128 3.17 -27.03 -25.96
N ARG A 129 4.06 -27.81 -25.37
CA ARG A 129 5.38 -28.16 -25.94
C ARG A 129 5.40 -29.61 -26.46
#